data_318d252a7678e1ef14d2168b778e1d8c
#
_entry.id   318d252a7678e1ef14d2168b778e1d8c
#
_cell.length_a   1.000
_cell.length_b   1.000
_cell.length_c   1.000
_cell.angle_alpha   90.00
_cell.angle_beta   90.00
_cell.angle_gamma   90.00
#
_symmetry.space_group_name_H-M   'P 1'
#
loop_
_entity.id
_entity.type
_entity.pdbx_description
1 polymer ?
#
loop_
_entity_poly.entity_id
_entity_poly.type
_entity_poly.pdbx_seq_one_letter_code
_entity_poly.pdbx_strand_id
1 'polypeptide(L)'
;MILLDTIGVDNASTDGSPERILKKYGDQVTLLQNAENLGGSGGFNTGLRLVLEKGYAYAMCLDDDAMVDEQAISELYTYLEQHPDTGMAGARVYHTQMPEYVQ
;
A
#
# COMPACT_ATOMS: atom_id res chain seq x y z
N MET A 1 -15.86 6.02 10.52
CA MET A 1 -14.63 6.68 10.01
C MET A 1 -13.49 5.67 9.98
N ILE A 2 -12.73 5.65 8.90
CA ILE A 2 -11.56 4.79 8.77
C ILE A 2 -10.32 5.60 9.13
N LEU A 3 -9.51 5.09 10.06
CA LEU A 3 -8.22 5.67 10.39
C LEU A 3 -7.14 4.92 9.61
N LEU A 4 -6.33 5.65 8.87
CA LEU A 4 -5.30 5.09 8.00
C LEU A 4 -3.91 5.52 8.43
N ASP A 5 -3.01 4.57 8.50
CA ASP A 5 -1.58 4.82 8.59
C ASP A 5 -0.94 4.44 7.27
N THR A 6 0.03 5.22 6.83
CA THR A 6 0.74 4.97 5.58
C THR A 6 2.15 4.49 5.88
N ILE A 7 2.51 3.34 5.31
CA ILE A 7 3.84 2.76 5.41
C ILE A 7 4.42 2.75 4.00
N GLY A 8 5.50 3.49 3.80
CA GLY A 8 6.27 3.46 2.56
C GLY A 8 7.45 2.52 2.70
N VAL A 9 7.65 1.64 1.73
CA VAL A 9 8.81 0.75 1.70
C VAL A 9 9.67 1.12 0.51
N ASP A 10 10.92 1.48 0.78
CA ASP A 10 11.90 1.81 -0.24
C ASP A 10 12.85 0.64 -0.45
N ASN A 11 12.94 0.16 -1.69
CA ASN A 11 13.78 -0.98 -2.07
C ASN A 11 15.19 -0.54 -2.50
N ALA A 12 15.89 0.18 -1.63
CA ALA A 12 17.26 0.63 -1.87
C ALA A 12 17.39 1.59 -3.07
N SER A 13 16.47 2.55 -3.18
CA SER A 13 16.52 3.57 -4.24
C SER A 13 17.78 4.43 -4.13
N THR A 14 18.32 4.80 -5.28
CA THR A 14 19.52 5.64 -5.38
C THR A 14 19.25 7.00 -6.00
N ASP A 15 17.99 7.32 -6.25
CA ASP A 15 17.56 8.54 -6.94
C ASP A 15 17.11 9.67 -6.00
N GLY A 16 17.30 9.50 -4.69
CA GLY A 16 16.88 10.47 -3.69
C GLY A 16 15.41 10.38 -3.29
N SER A 17 14.70 9.32 -3.71
CA SER A 17 13.28 9.15 -3.35
C SER A 17 13.02 9.13 -1.85
N PRO A 18 13.78 8.39 -1.02
CA PRO A 18 13.53 8.37 0.41
C PRO A 18 13.61 9.75 1.06
N GLU A 19 14.62 10.53 0.69
CA GLU A 19 14.81 11.87 1.24
C GLU A 19 13.68 12.82 0.83
N ARG A 20 13.19 12.70 -0.42
CA ARG A 20 12.07 13.50 -0.90
C ARG A 20 10.78 13.17 -0.19
N ILE A 21 10.55 11.89 0.10
CA ILE A 21 9.37 11.44 0.84
C ILE A 21 9.39 12.00 2.26
N LEU A 22 10.52 11.88 2.94
CA LEU A 22 10.67 12.39 4.31
C LEU A 22 10.51 13.92 4.37
N LYS A 23 11.05 14.61 3.37
CA LYS A 23 10.93 16.07 3.30
C LYS A 23 9.49 16.52 3.08
N LYS A 24 8.75 15.82 2.22
CA LYS A 24 7.38 16.22 1.84
C LYS A 24 6.34 15.78 2.85
N TYR A 25 6.45 14.58 3.39
CA TYR A 25 5.40 13.99 4.21
C TYR A 25 5.78 13.86 5.69
N GLY A 26 7.07 13.80 6.01
CA GLY A 26 7.54 13.78 7.39
C GLY A 26 6.88 12.69 8.23
N ASP A 27 6.23 13.11 9.30
CA ASP A 27 5.60 12.19 10.26
C ASP A 27 4.32 11.53 9.74
N GLN A 28 3.82 11.94 8.57
CA GLN A 28 2.60 11.36 7.99
C GLN A 28 2.83 9.98 7.39
N VAL A 29 4.08 9.60 7.17
CA VAL A 29 4.45 8.33 6.56
C VAL A 29 5.52 7.66 7.41
N THR A 30 5.34 6.37 7.70
CA THR A 30 6.42 5.54 8.23
C THR A 30 7.21 5.00 7.05
N LEU A 31 8.47 5.40 6.93
CA LEU A 31 9.33 4.96 5.83
C LEU A 31 10.26 3.85 6.29
N LEU A 32 10.18 2.71 5.60
CA LEU A 32 11.09 1.59 5.79
C LEU A 32 12.03 1.51 4.59
N GLN A 33 13.33 1.44 4.85
CA GLN A 33 14.34 1.39 3.80
C GLN A 33 15.04 0.04 3.84
N ASN A 34 14.88 -0.75 2.77
CA ASN A 34 15.61 -2.00 2.63
C ASN A 34 17.06 -1.70 2.24
N ALA A 35 18.01 -2.49 2.77
CA ALA A 35 19.43 -2.32 2.47
C ALA A 35 19.74 -2.69 1.00
N GLU A 36 18.91 -3.54 0.39
CA GLU A 36 19.06 -3.96 -1.00
C GLU A 36 17.68 -4.08 -1.63
N ASN A 37 17.62 -4.12 -2.96
CA ASN A 37 16.36 -4.32 -3.68
C ASN A 37 15.93 -5.78 -3.56
N LEU A 38 14.87 -6.01 -2.78
CA LEU A 38 14.31 -7.33 -2.53
C LEU A 38 13.22 -7.73 -3.53
N GLY A 39 12.99 -6.91 -4.57
CA GLY A 39 11.90 -7.12 -5.52
C GLY A 39 10.54 -6.76 -4.95
N GLY A 40 9.49 -6.95 -5.76
CA GLY A 40 8.12 -6.62 -5.34
C GLY A 40 7.66 -7.41 -4.13
N SER A 41 7.83 -8.73 -4.15
CA SER A 41 7.45 -9.59 -3.02
C SER A 41 8.18 -9.22 -1.75
N GLY A 42 9.49 -8.99 -1.83
CA GLY A 42 10.30 -8.62 -0.69
C GLY A 42 9.93 -7.26 -0.13
N GLY A 43 9.63 -6.30 -1.00
CA GLY A 43 9.18 -4.98 -0.58
C GLY A 43 7.87 -5.03 0.18
N PHE A 44 6.87 -5.69 -0.37
CA PHE A 44 5.58 -5.86 0.33
C PHE A 44 5.75 -6.63 1.62
N ASN A 45 6.59 -7.66 1.64
CA ASN A 45 6.84 -8.45 2.84
C ASN A 45 7.43 -7.60 3.97
N THR A 46 8.32 -6.68 3.67
CA THR A 46 8.89 -5.74 4.65
C THR A 46 7.78 -4.92 5.31
N GLY A 47 6.88 -4.36 4.52
CA GLY A 47 5.76 -3.58 5.04
C GLY A 47 4.77 -4.42 5.83
N LEU A 48 4.43 -5.61 5.32
CA LEU A 48 3.46 -6.49 5.97
C LEU A 48 3.96 -7.02 7.32
N ARG A 49 5.26 -7.21 7.48
CA ARG A 49 5.83 -7.58 8.79
C ARG A 49 5.55 -6.50 9.84
N LEU A 50 5.72 -5.24 9.47
CA LEU A 50 5.41 -4.14 10.38
C LEU A 50 3.92 -4.08 10.72
N VAL A 51 3.07 -4.32 9.73
CA VAL A 51 1.61 -4.39 9.93
C VAL A 51 1.26 -5.43 10.98
N LEU A 52 1.86 -6.63 10.88
CA LEU A 52 1.63 -7.70 11.84
C LEU A 52 2.14 -7.33 13.23
N GLU A 53 3.32 -6.75 13.33
CA GLU A 53 3.91 -6.34 14.61
C GLU A 53 3.06 -5.30 15.32
N LYS A 54 2.46 -4.37 14.58
CA LYS A 54 1.64 -3.30 15.15
C LYS A 54 0.18 -3.70 15.39
N GLY A 55 -0.24 -4.86 14.90
CA GLY A 55 -1.58 -5.38 15.16
C GLY A 55 -2.71 -4.68 14.42
N TYR A 56 -2.44 -4.16 13.22
CA TYR A 56 -3.51 -3.57 12.40
C TYR A 56 -4.54 -4.62 12.01
N ALA A 57 -5.81 -4.20 11.93
CA ALA A 57 -6.90 -5.08 11.52
C ALA A 57 -6.81 -5.46 10.04
N TYR A 58 -6.40 -4.53 9.19
CA TYR A 58 -6.31 -4.72 7.74
C TYR A 58 -5.08 -4.01 7.19
N ALA A 59 -4.61 -4.50 6.05
CA ALA A 59 -3.57 -3.85 5.29
C ALA A 59 -3.99 -3.78 3.82
N MET A 60 -3.68 -2.68 3.16
CA MET A 60 -3.82 -2.53 1.72
C MET A 60 -2.44 -2.42 1.09
N CYS A 61 -2.14 -3.32 0.15
CA CYS A 61 -0.91 -3.27 -0.62
C CYS A 61 -1.14 -2.44 -1.88
N LEU A 62 -0.24 -1.51 -2.16
CA LEU A 62 -0.38 -0.59 -3.27
C LEU A 62 0.97 -0.30 -3.89
N ASP A 63 1.06 -0.38 -5.22
CA ASP A 63 2.24 0.06 -5.95
C ASP A 63 2.28 1.59 -6.01
N ASP A 64 3.48 2.16 -6.08
CA ASP A 64 3.68 3.61 -6.05
C ASP A 64 3.13 4.34 -7.28
N ASP A 65 2.97 3.62 -8.40
CA ASP A 65 2.43 4.17 -9.65
C ASP A 65 0.94 3.90 -9.85
N ALA A 66 0.26 3.31 -8.85
CA ALA A 66 -1.16 3.04 -8.94
C ALA A 66 -1.97 4.27 -8.52
N MET A 67 -3.12 4.46 -9.19
CA MET A 67 -4.08 5.50 -8.84
C MET A 67 -5.29 4.83 -8.20
N VAL A 68 -5.68 5.30 -7.02
CA VAL A 68 -6.76 4.70 -6.24
C VAL A 68 -8.00 5.58 -6.33
N ASP A 69 -9.14 4.98 -6.66
CA ASP A 69 -10.42 5.68 -6.63
C ASP A 69 -10.72 6.14 -5.19
N GLU A 70 -11.37 7.30 -5.07
CA GLU A 70 -11.68 7.91 -3.78
C GLU A 70 -12.43 6.97 -2.83
N GLN A 71 -13.26 6.08 -3.39
CA GLN A 71 -14.13 5.19 -2.61
C GLN A 71 -13.56 3.79 -2.46
N ALA A 72 -12.42 3.48 -3.11
CA ALA A 72 -11.90 2.12 -3.14
C ALA A 72 -11.61 1.58 -1.73
N ILE A 73 -10.94 2.36 -0.91
CA ILE A 73 -10.55 1.93 0.45
C ILE A 73 -11.81 1.67 1.29
N SER A 74 -12.77 2.58 1.28
CA SER A 74 -13.98 2.42 2.08
C SER A 74 -14.83 1.26 1.61
N GLU A 75 -14.92 1.02 0.30
CA GLU A 75 -15.66 -0.10 -0.25
C GLU A 75 -15.02 -1.44 0.10
N LEU A 76 -13.69 -1.54 -0.03
CA LEU A 76 -12.98 -2.76 0.35
C LEU A 76 -13.09 -3.04 1.85
N TYR A 77 -12.93 -2.01 2.67
CA TYR A 77 -13.09 -2.13 4.11
C TYR A 77 -14.50 -2.62 4.48
N THR A 78 -15.53 -1.99 3.92
CA THR A 78 -16.91 -2.36 4.19
C THR A 78 -17.19 -3.81 3.78
N TYR A 79 -16.68 -4.22 2.62
CA TYR A 79 -16.84 -5.59 2.16
C TYR A 79 -16.23 -6.59 3.14
N LEU A 80 -14.99 -6.35 3.57
CA LEU A 80 -14.31 -7.25 4.51
C LEU A 80 -15.00 -7.30 5.88
N GLU A 81 -15.54 -6.18 6.35
CA GLU A 81 -16.29 -6.14 7.60
C GLU A 81 -17.60 -6.93 7.51
N GLN A 82 -18.25 -6.90 6.36
CA GLN A 82 -19.51 -7.63 6.15
C GLN A 82 -19.32 -9.11 5.79
N HIS A 83 -18.09 -9.50 5.43
CA HIS A 83 -17.77 -10.86 4.99
C HIS A 83 -16.59 -11.40 5.79
N PRO A 84 -16.79 -11.73 7.08
CA PRO A 84 -15.67 -12.12 7.95
C PRO A 84 -14.94 -13.38 7.53
N ASP A 85 -15.53 -14.19 6.65
CA ASP A 85 -14.87 -15.38 6.11
C ASP A 85 -13.93 -15.07 4.94
N THR A 86 -13.94 -13.83 4.45
CA THR A 86 -13.07 -13.40 3.36
C THR A 86 -11.71 -13.02 3.90
N GLY A 87 -10.66 -13.68 3.39
CA GLY A 87 -9.29 -13.36 3.78
C GLY A 87 -8.70 -12.18 3.04
N MET A 88 -9.05 -12.00 1.77
CA MET A 88 -8.51 -10.94 0.92
C MET A 88 -9.57 -10.45 -0.04
N ALA A 89 -9.53 -9.15 -0.34
CA ALA A 89 -10.36 -8.54 -1.37
C ALA A 89 -9.48 -7.62 -2.22
N GLY A 90 -9.74 -7.58 -3.52
CA GLY A 90 -9.00 -6.74 -4.44
C GLY A 90 -9.93 -5.88 -5.27
N ALA A 91 -9.49 -4.68 -5.60
CA ALA A 91 -10.21 -3.80 -6.50
C ALA A 91 -9.98 -4.21 -7.96
N ARG A 92 -10.92 -3.85 -8.81
CA ARG A 92 -10.74 -3.99 -10.26
C ARG A 92 -9.76 -2.92 -10.73
N VAL A 93 -8.79 -3.33 -11.54
CA VAL A 93 -7.74 -2.44 -12.03
C VAL A 93 -7.95 -2.22 -13.52
N TYR A 94 -7.94 -0.96 -13.94
CA TYR A 94 -8.09 -0.55 -15.34
C TYR A 94 -6.80 0.11 -15.84
N HIS A 95 -6.54 -0.03 -17.14
CA HIS A 95 -5.48 0.74 -17.77
C HIS A 95 -5.91 2.20 -17.91
N THR A 96 -5.02 3.13 -17.58
CA THR A 96 -5.32 4.56 -17.66
C THR A 96 -5.55 5.04 -19.10
N GLN A 97 -4.86 4.41 -20.07
CA GLN A 97 -4.95 4.77 -21.49
C GLN A 97 -5.99 3.94 -22.25
N MET A 98 -6.35 2.77 -21.71
CA MET A 98 -7.33 1.85 -22.32
C MET A 98 -8.25 1.33 -21.23
N PRO A 99 -9.16 2.17 -20.73
CA PRO A 99 -9.95 1.82 -19.55
C PRO A 99 -10.91 0.65 -19.75
N GLU A 100 -11.16 0.25 -20.99
CA GLU A 100 -11.99 -0.93 -21.30
C GLU A 100 -11.25 -2.25 -21.04
N TYR A 101 -9.93 -2.22 -20.86
CA TYR A 101 -9.16 -3.41 -20.52
C TYR A 101 -8.88 -3.46 -19.02
N VAL A 102 -9.13 -4.62 -18.44
CA VAL A 102 -8.91 -4.90 -17.02
C VAL A 102 -7.64 -5.73 -16.86
N GLN A 103 -6.82 -5.35 -15.92
CA GLN A 103 -5.61 -6.12 -15.59
C GLN A 103 -5.94 -7.36 -14.78
#